data_283015b14239aece58074fd171d10e3d
#
_entry.id   283015b14239aece58074fd171d10e3d
#
_cell.length_a   1.000
_cell.length_b   1.000
_cell.length_c   1.000
_cell.angle_alpha   90.00
_cell.angle_beta   90.00
_cell.angle_gamma   90.00
#
_symmetry.space_group_name_H-M   'P 1'
#
loop_
_entity.id
_entity.type
_entity.pdbx_description
1 polymer ?
#
loop_
_entity_poly.entity_id
_entity_poly.type
_entity_poly.pdbx_seq_one_letter_code
_entity_poly.pdbx_strand_id
1 'polypeptide(L)'
;GESNVAIDSLFRAGYDAIGMGTGTSVPQNMDSIPGSKLHGVSQSTYFLHNVNAYNEGALPRDMVPLRDGEKVGVIGGGNVAMDAARTAIRLGADVTVLYRKTQEEMPAIKSEYEDAVKEGVKFEWKTTVEAFLKGKNGRLGSCVLNTPEGERVENFDRIYLAIGSRPANRIVSTTAGIEVDEKGYVKVVDRPFGMTTRRGVFAGGDVV
;
A
#
# COMPACT_ATOMS: atom_id res chain seq x y z
N GLY A 1 7.46 7.61 -19.42
CA GLY A 1 8.56 8.46 -19.80
C GLY A 1 9.25 8.99 -18.56
N GLU A 2 10.54 8.72 -18.38
CA GLU A 2 11.32 9.34 -17.31
C GLU A 2 11.52 10.83 -17.68
N SER A 3 10.79 11.74 -17.02
CA SER A 3 11.12 13.15 -17.08
C SER A 3 12.30 13.41 -16.14
N ASN A 4 13.46 13.69 -16.68
CA ASN A 4 14.65 14.11 -15.92
C ASN A 4 14.56 15.60 -15.52
N VAL A 5 13.46 16.03 -14.93
CA VAL A 5 13.32 17.41 -14.46
C VAL A 5 13.92 17.49 -13.07
N ALA A 6 15.12 18.07 -12.98
CA ALA A 6 15.74 18.40 -11.71
C ALA A 6 15.19 19.74 -11.17
N ILE A 7 15.09 19.89 -9.86
CA ILE A 7 14.65 21.13 -9.21
C ILE A 7 15.51 22.33 -9.65
N ASP A 8 16.83 22.13 -9.78
CA ASP A 8 17.73 23.17 -10.28
C ASP A 8 17.43 23.61 -11.71
N SER A 9 16.94 22.73 -12.56
CA SER A 9 16.55 23.09 -13.91
C SER A 9 15.30 23.97 -13.96
N LEU A 10 14.38 23.77 -13.02
CA LEU A 10 13.18 24.60 -12.89
C LEU A 10 13.55 26.02 -12.44
N PHE A 11 14.43 26.18 -11.45
CA PHE A 11 14.93 27.52 -11.08
C PHE A 11 15.65 28.21 -12.23
N ARG A 12 16.50 27.50 -12.98
CA ARG A 12 17.15 28.05 -14.19
C ARG A 12 16.17 28.43 -15.30
N ALA A 13 15.01 27.76 -15.34
CA ALA A 13 13.93 28.11 -16.28
C ALA A 13 13.10 29.33 -15.83
N GLY A 14 13.42 29.95 -14.67
CA GLY A 14 12.80 31.18 -14.20
C GLY A 14 11.64 30.99 -13.21
N TYR A 15 11.45 29.81 -12.67
CA TYR A 15 10.46 29.61 -11.59
C TYR A 15 10.99 30.17 -10.27
N ASP A 16 10.18 30.97 -9.57
CA ASP A 16 10.51 31.57 -8.27
C ASP A 16 10.35 30.61 -7.09
N ALA A 17 9.43 29.65 -7.21
CA ALA A 17 9.15 28.65 -6.20
C ALA A 17 8.74 27.31 -6.83
N ILE A 18 9.01 26.21 -6.10
CA ILE A 18 8.71 24.85 -6.54
C ILE A 18 7.95 24.12 -5.43
N GLY A 19 6.77 23.58 -5.76
CA GLY A 19 5.99 22.71 -4.88
C GLY A 19 6.25 21.23 -5.17
N MET A 20 6.55 20.46 -4.13
CA MET A 20 6.70 19.01 -4.19
C MET A 20 5.46 18.33 -3.58
N GLY A 21 4.69 17.62 -4.40
CA GLY A 21 3.55 16.79 -3.98
C GLY A 21 3.70 15.37 -4.50
N THR A 22 4.87 14.77 -4.31
CA THR A 22 5.23 13.46 -4.91
C THR A 22 4.65 12.26 -4.20
N GLY A 23 4.02 12.46 -3.04
CA GLY A 23 3.38 11.41 -2.26
C GLY A 23 4.33 10.29 -1.82
N THR A 24 3.74 9.14 -1.48
CA THR A 24 4.44 7.91 -1.10
C THR A 24 4.20 6.85 -2.17
N SER A 25 5.13 6.67 -3.09
CA SER A 25 4.98 5.77 -4.24
C SER A 25 5.71 4.44 -4.11
N VAL A 26 6.52 4.25 -3.07
CA VAL A 26 7.26 3.01 -2.84
C VAL A 26 6.53 2.15 -1.81
N PRO A 27 5.84 1.06 -2.23
CA PRO A 27 5.12 0.22 -1.29
C PRO A 27 6.08 -0.49 -0.34
N GLN A 28 5.66 -0.66 0.91
CA GLN A 28 6.37 -1.51 1.86
C GLN A 28 6.13 -2.98 1.54
N ASN A 29 7.16 -3.80 1.70
CA ASN A 29 7.16 -5.23 1.41
C ASN A 29 7.34 -6.04 2.70
N MET A 30 7.05 -7.33 2.59
CA MET A 30 7.31 -8.33 3.63
C MET A 30 8.49 -9.23 3.23
N ASP A 31 9.57 -8.65 2.68
CA ASP A 31 10.70 -9.42 2.11
C ASP A 31 11.40 -10.31 3.15
N SER A 32 11.31 -9.99 4.43
CA SER A 32 11.82 -10.81 5.54
C SER A 32 10.96 -12.05 5.84
N ILE A 33 9.72 -12.09 5.36
CA ILE A 33 8.80 -13.22 5.60
C ILE A 33 8.99 -14.27 4.52
N PRO A 34 9.25 -15.54 4.91
CA PRO A 34 9.40 -16.64 3.95
C PRO A 34 8.21 -16.73 3.00
N GLY A 35 8.49 -16.88 1.70
CA GLY A 35 7.47 -17.02 0.66
C GLY A 35 6.78 -15.73 0.22
N SER A 36 7.19 -14.56 0.69
CA SER A 36 6.59 -13.26 0.33
C SER A 36 6.62 -12.93 -1.17
N LYS A 37 7.47 -13.62 -1.94
CA LYS A 37 7.58 -13.47 -3.40
C LYS A 37 6.81 -14.53 -4.20
N LEU A 38 6.02 -15.37 -3.53
CA LEU A 38 5.18 -16.35 -4.21
C LEU A 38 4.14 -15.64 -5.09
N HIS A 39 3.89 -16.21 -6.26
CA HIS A 39 2.80 -15.77 -7.10
C HIS A 39 1.46 -15.94 -6.36
N GLY A 40 0.70 -14.86 -6.22
CA GLY A 40 -0.49 -14.79 -5.36
C GLY A 40 -0.30 -13.82 -4.20
N VAL A 41 0.92 -13.45 -3.85
CA VAL A 41 1.22 -12.35 -2.93
C VAL A 41 1.53 -11.10 -3.75
N SER A 42 0.80 -10.02 -3.56
CA SER A 42 0.99 -8.77 -4.31
C SER A 42 0.58 -7.53 -3.50
N GLN A 43 0.96 -6.36 -3.99
CA GLN A 43 0.56 -5.08 -3.39
C GLN A 43 -0.92 -4.79 -3.66
N SER A 44 -1.65 -4.29 -2.67
CA SER A 44 -3.04 -3.83 -2.81
C SER A 44 -3.18 -2.75 -3.89
N THR A 45 -2.22 -1.84 -3.98
CA THR A 45 -2.21 -0.78 -5.00
C THR A 45 -2.14 -1.34 -6.42
N TYR A 46 -1.38 -2.40 -6.65
CA TYR A 46 -1.36 -3.09 -7.94
C TYR A 46 -2.72 -3.70 -8.28
N PHE A 47 -3.35 -4.37 -7.33
CA PHE A 47 -4.69 -4.93 -7.50
C PHE A 47 -5.72 -3.84 -7.84
N LEU A 48 -5.79 -2.78 -7.02
CA LEU A 48 -6.73 -1.67 -7.21
C LEU A 48 -6.51 -0.95 -8.55
N HIS A 49 -5.24 -0.74 -8.94
CA HIS A 49 -4.92 -0.16 -10.25
C HIS A 49 -5.49 -1.00 -11.42
N ASN A 50 -5.29 -2.33 -11.39
CA ASN A 50 -5.80 -3.19 -12.44
C ASN A 50 -7.34 -3.24 -12.47
N VAL A 51 -8.00 -3.19 -11.31
CA VAL A 51 -9.46 -3.12 -11.24
C VAL A 51 -9.97 -1.81 -11.83
N ASN A 52 -9.35 -0.68 -11.49
CA ASN A 52 -9.74 0.62 -12.06
C ASN A 52 -9.54 0.65 -13.57
N ALA A 53 -8.39 0.20 -14.06
CA ALA A 53 -8.13 0.12 -15.50
C ALA A 53 -9.10 -0.83 -16.24
N TYR A 54 -9.53 -1.91 -15.60
CA TYR A 54 -10.59 -2.78 -16.12
C TYR A 54 -11.94 -2.05 -16.19
N ASN A 55 -12.33 -1.34 -15.13
CA ASN A 55 -13.57 -0.60 -15.08
C ASN A 55 -13.62 0.53 -16.11
N GLU A 56 -12.48 1.11 -16.46
CA GLU A 56 -12.31 2.12 -17.50
C GLU A 56 -12.20 1.51 -18.91
N GLY A 57 -12.24 0.18 -19.04
CA GLY A 57 -12.09 -0.52 -20.32
C GLY A 57 -10.66 -0.55 -20.90
N ALA A 58 -9.67 -0.11 -20.10
CA ALA A 58 -8.26 -0.09 -20.52
C ALA A 58 -7.57 -1.46 -20.39
N LEU A 59 -8.10 -2.36 -19.56
CA LEU A 59 -7.58 -3.72 -19.36
C LEU A 59 -8.72 -4.74 -19.46
N PRO A 60 -8.46 -5.95 -20.01
CA PRO A 60 -9.43 -7.05 -19.99
C PRO A 60 -9.52 -7.68 -18.58
N ARG A 61 -10.64 -8.37 -18.30
CA ARG A 61 -10.95 -8.97 -16.98
C ARG A 61 -9.88 -9.98 -16.49
N ASP A 62 -9.24 -10.72 -17.40
CA ASP A 62 -8.24 -11.71 -17.09
C ASP A 62 -6.90 -11.11 -16.60
N MET A 63 -6.69 -9.80 -16.82
CA MET A 63 -5.56 -9.03 -16.27
C MET A 63 -5.81 -8.54 -14.84
N VAL A 64 -7.05 -8.58 -14.35
CA VAL A 64 -7.34 -8.34 -12.92
C VAL A 64 -6.85 -9.54 -12.12
N PRO A 65 -5.95 -9.35 -11.15
CA PRO A 65 -5.34 -10.46 -10.42
C PRO A 65 -6.27 -11.05 -9.34
N LEU A 66 -7.50 -11.34 -9.70
CA LEU A 66 -8.53 -11.94 -8.85
C LEU A 66 -9.53 -12.74 -9.69
N ARG A 67 -9.92 -13.92 -9.19
CA ARG A 67 -10.99 -14.73 -9.75
C ARG A 67 -12.15 -14.83 -8.78
N ASP A 68 -13.35 -15.07 -9.30
CA ASP A 68 -14.54 -15.32 -8.51
C ASP A 68 -14.34 -16.56 -7.62
N GLY A 69 -14.79 -16.48 -6.36
CA GLY A 69 -14.68 -17.54 -5.36
C GLY A 69 -13.28 -17.73 -4.74
N GLU A 70 -12.26 -16.96 -5.15
CA GLU A 70 -10.93 -17.05 -4.50
C GLU A 70 -11.00 -16.57 -3.04
N LYS A 71 -10.26 -17.26 -2.16
CA LYS A 71 -10.06 -16.86 -0.76
C LYS A 71 -8.90 -15.87 -0.68
N VAL A 72 -9.19 -14.67 -0.22
CA VAL A 72 -8.26 -13.52 -0.21
C VAL A 72 -7.96 -13.08 1.21
N GLY A 73 -6.68 -12.98 1.54
CA GLY A 73 -6.22 -12.26 2.72
C GLY A 73 -5.76 -10.85 2.35
N VAL A 74 -6.17 -9.85 3.12
CA VAL A 74 -5.65 -8.48 3.02
C VAL A 74 -4.87 -8.16 4.27
N ILE A 75 -3.57 -7.89 4.15
CA ILE A 75 -2.72 -7.60 5.31
C ILE A 75 -2.61 -6.08 5.47
N GLY A 76 -3.18 -5.56 6.56
CA GLY A 76 -3.17 -4.14 6.90
C GLY A 76 -4.48 -3.65 7.49
N GLY A 77 -4.50 -2.42 8.00
CA GLY A 77 -5.67 -1.85 8.68
C GLY A 77 -5.95 -0.39 8.31
N GLY A 78 -5.35 0.14 7.25
CA GLY A 78 -5.61 1.49 6.72
C GLY A 78 -6.70 1.53 5.66
N ASN A 79 -7.03 2.72 5.16
CA ASN A 79 -8.05 2.90 4.13
C ASN A 79 -7.77 2.08 2.87
N VAL A 80 -6.51 1.95 2.45
CA VAL A 80 -6.12 1.11 1.30
C VAL A 80 -6.46 -0.37 1.53
N ALA A 81 -6.39 -0.85 2.79
CA ALA A 81 -6.82 -2.22 3.12
C ALA A 81 -8.34 -2.37 2.99
N MET A 82 -9.11 -1.36 3.42
CA MET A 82 -10.57 -1.35 3.27
C MET A 82 -10.96 -1.30 1.79
N ASP A 83 -10.35 -0.43 1.00
CA ASP A 83 -10.59 -0.35 -0.44
C ASP A 83 -10.30 -1.67 -1.14
N ALA A 84 -9.16 -2.31 -0.85
CA ALA A 84 -8.80 -3.58 -1.44
C ALA A 84 -9.76 -4.71 -1.03
N ALA A 85 -10.14 -4.78 0.25
CA ALA A 85 -11.04 -5.78 0.77
C ALA A 85 -12.45 -5.66 0.16
N ARG A 86 -13.03 -4.46 0.17
CA ARG A 86 -14.35 -4.16 -0.42
C ARG A 86 -14.37 -4.41 -1.92
N THR A 87 -13.31 -3.99 -2.62
CA THR A 87 -13.17 -4.25 -4.07
C THR A 87 -13.11 -5.76 -4.36
N ALA A 88 -12.37 -6.53 -3.57
CA ALA A 88 -12.28 -7.98 -3.76
C ALA A 88 -13.61 -8.70 -3.46
N ILE A 89 -14.34 -8.31 -2.41
CA ILE A 89 -15.70 -8.82 -2.11
C ILE A 89 -16.66 -8.56 -3.29
N ARG A 90 -16.66 -7.34 -3.82
CA ARG A 90 -17.53 -6.97 -4.97
C ARG A 90 -17.21 -7.74 -6.25
N LEU A 91 -16.00 -8.27 -6.35
CA LEU A 91 -15.54 -9.13 -7.45
C LEU A 91 -15.73 -10.63 -7.15
N GLY A 92 -16.47 -10.99 -6.09
CA GLY A 92 -16.88 -12.36 -5.78
C GLY A 92 -15.91 -13.17 -4.89
N ALA A 93 -14.90 -12.54 -4.27
CA ALA A 93 -13.97 -13.22 -3.40
C ALA A 93 -14.51 -13.42 -1.97
N ASP A 94 -14.01 -14.44 -1.25
CA ASP A 94 -14.13 -14.56 0.21
C ASP A 94 -12.93 -13.85 0.86
N VAL A 95 -13.19 -12.75 1.57
CA VAL A 95 -12.13 -11.84 2.02
C VAL A 95 -12.00 -11.79 3.53
N THR A 96 -10.77 -11.93 4.01
CA THR A 96 -10.39 -11.73 5.41
C THR A 96 -9.28 -10.70 5.52
N VAL A 97 -9.50 -9.65 6.30
CA VAL A 97 -8.48 -8.67 6.66
C VAL A 97 -7.70 -9.19 7.87
N LEU A 98 -6.38 -9.30 7.73
CA LEU A 98 -5.45 -9.72 8.78
C LEU A 98 -4.77 -8.47 9.34
N TYR A 99 -5.04 -8.15 10.61
CA TYR A 99 -4.50 -6.95 11.24
C TYR A 99 -3.77 -7.27 12.55
N ARG A 100 -2.54 -6.77 12.67
CA ARG A 100 -1.62 -7.08 13.79
C ARG A 100 -2.00 -6.48 15.14
N LYS A 101 -2.98 -5.56 15.18
CA LYS A 101 -3.44 -4.88 16.38
C LYS A 101 -4.93 -5.09 16.60
N THR A 102 -5.52 -4.35 17.53
CA THR A 102 -6.95 -4.38 17.81
C THR A 102 -7.74 -3.50 16.83
N GLN A 103 -9.05 -3.63 16.86
CA GLN A 103 -9.96 -2.80 16.06
C GLN A 103 -9.83 -1.31 16.40
N GLU A 104 -9.68 -0.99 17.69
CA GLU A 104 -9.57 0.40 18.19
C GLU A 104 -8.29 1.08 17.71
N GLU A 105 -7.25 0.30 17.45
CA GLU A 105 -5.95 0.81 16.94
C GLU A 105 -5.88 0.86 15.42
N MET A 106 -6.96 0.50 14.74
CA MET A 106 -6.99 0.47 13.28
C MET A 106 -7.03 1.91 12.74
N PRO A 107 -6.10 2.28 11.81
CA PRO A 107 -6.03 3.65 11.30
C PRO A 107 -7.06 3.97 10.21
N ALA A 108 -7.82 2.98 9.72
CA ALA A 108 -8.88 3.23 8.76
C ALA A 108 -9.98 4.13 9.35
N ILE A 109 -10.58 4.94 8.50
CA ILE A 109 -11.74 5.74 8.86
C ILE A 109 -12.88 4.81 9.28
N LYS A 110 -13.54 5.13 10.39
CA LYS A 110 -14.57 4.27 11.00
C LYS A 110 -15.68 3.88 10.02
N SER A 111 -16.13 4.82 9.18
CA SER A 111 -17.15 4.55 8.15
C SER A 111 -16.67 3.53 7.12
N GLU A 112 -15.41 3.56 6.69
CA GLU A 112 -14.85 2.60 5.74
C GLU A 112 -14.80 1.18 6.32
N TYR A 113 -14.46 1.06 7.61
CA TYR A 113 -14.53 -0.21 8.31
C TYR A 113 -15.97 -0.74 8.42
N GLU A 114 -16.92 0.12 8.85
CA GLU A 114 -18.32 -0.25 9.00
C GLU A 114 -18.92 -0.71 7.67
N ASP A 115 -18.57 -0.06 6.57
CA ASP A 115 -19.02 -0.45 5.23
C ASP A 115 -18.38 -1.76 4.78
N ALA A 116 -17.08 -1.99 5.06
CA ALA A 116 -16.43 -3.27 4.78
C ALA A 116 -17.13 -4.44 5.52
N VAL A 117 -17.48 -4.24 6.79
CA VAL A 117 -18.23 -5.24 7.57
C VAL A 117 -19.62 -5.50 6.96
N LYS A 118 -20.36 -4.46 6.59
CA LYS A 118 -21.68 -4.60 5.93
C LYS A 118 -21.60 -5.35 4.60
N GLU A 119 -20.52 -5.16 3.85
CA GLU A 119 -20.27 -5.85 2.58
C GLU A 119 -19.81 -7.31 2.78
N GLY A 120 -19.54 -7.75 4.02
CA GLY A 120 -19.20 -9.14 4.33
C GLY A 120 -17.72 -9.43 4.49
N VAL A 121 -16.87 -8.41 4.58
CA VAL A 121 -15.44 -8.57 4.88
C VAL A 121 -15.28 -9.12 6.28
N LYS A 122 -14.49 -10.18 6.44
CA LYS A 122 -14.11 -10.77 7.73
C LYS A 122 -12.86 -10.08 8.26
N PHE A 123 -12.72 -10.02 9.58
CA PHE A 123 -11.57 -9.40 10.24
C PHE A 123 -10.95 -10.35 11.25
N GLU A 124 -9.63 -10.46 11.24
CA GLU A 124 -8.82 -11.14 12.24
C GLU A 124 -7.85 -10.16 12.88
N TRP A 125 -8.09 -9.90 14.14
CA TRP A 125 -7.34 -8.97 14.97
C TRP A 125 -6.15 -9.64 15.64
N LYS A 126 -5.09 -8.84 15.93
CA LYS A 126 -3.85 -9.32 16.58
C LYS A 126 -3.23 -10.50 15.83
N THR A 127 -3.42 -10.53 14.51
CA THR A 127 -2.97 -11.62 13.64
C THR A 127 -1.86 -11.13 12.74
N THR A 128 -0.75 -11.89 12.71
CA THR A 128 0.40 -11.66 11.83
C THR A 128 0.65 -12.87 10.94
N VAL A 129 1.29 -12.63 9.78
CA VAL A 129 1.72 -13.69 8.88
C VAL A 129 3.20 -13.98 9.14
N GLU A 130 3.51 -15.22 9.48
CA GLU A 130 4.89 -15.70 9.75
C GLU A 130 5.53 -16.36 8.53
N ALA A 131 4.72 -16.94 7.63
CA ALA A 131 5.18 -17.52 6.37
C ALA A 131 4.06 -17.60 5.34
N PHE A 132 4.43 -17.50 4.08
CA PHE A 132 3.58 -17.81 2.92
C PHE A 132 4.02 -19.17 2.37
N LEU A 133 3.08 -20.11 2.26
CA LEU A 133 3.36 -21.49 1.88
C LEU A 133 2.93 -21.74 0.44
N LYS A 134 3.79 -22.45 -0.29
CA LYS A 134 3.57 -22.81 -1.68
C LYS A 134 2.52 -23.90 -1.79
N GLY A 135 1.50 -23.68 -2.60
CA GLY A 135 0.50 -24.69 -2.97
C GLY A 135 0.97 -25.65 -4.05
N LYS A 136 0.11 -26.60 -4.39
CA LYS A 136 0.40 -27.67 -5.39
C LYS A 136 0.77 -27.15 -6.78
N ASN A 137 0.24 -26.00 -7.18
CA ASN A 137 0.47 -25.36 -8.47
C ASN A 137 1.70 -24.42 -8.51
N GLY A 138 2.48 -24.38 -7.42
CA GLY A 138 3.66 -23.51 -7.32
C GLY A 138 3.37 -22.06 -6.92
N ARG A 139 2.10 -21.70 -6.72
CA ARG A 139 1.64 -20.39 -6.26
C ARG A 139 1.43 -20.41 -4.75
N LEU A 140 0.98 -19.28 -4.18
CA LEU A 140 0.46 -19.25 -2.82
C LEU A 140 -0.65 -20.30 -2.64
N GLY A 141 -0.65 -21.00 -1.53
CA GLY A 141 -1.68 -21.98 -1.18
C GLY A 141 -2.19 -21.79 0.25
N SER A 142 -1.34 -21.31 1.15
CA SER A 142 -1.72 -21.03 2.55
C SER A 142 -0.72 -20.07 3.20
N CYS A 143 -1.09 -19.60 4.38
CA CYS A 143 -0.22 -18.79 5.25
C CYS A 143 -0.12 -19.43 6.64
N VAL A 144 1.03 -19.30 7.27
CA VAL A 144 1.20 -19.53 8.69
C VAL A 144 0.83 -18.23 9.40
N LEU A 145 -0.19 -18.26 10.21
CA LEU A 145 -0.71 -17.14 10.97
C LEU A 145 -0.35 -17.30 12.44
N ASN A 146 0.16 -16.24 13.05
CA ASN A 146 0.28 -16.15 14.50
C ASN A 146 -0.90 -15.31 15.02
N THR A 147 -1.72 -15.92 15.86
CA THR A 147 -2.97 -15.37 16.39
C THR A 147 -2.96 -15.39 17.91
N PRO A 148 -3.90 -14.72 18.59
CA PRO A 148 -4.03 -14.78 20.05
C PRO A 148 -4.20 -16.22 20.61
N GLU A 149 -4.77 -17.10 19.81
CA GLU A 149 -5.01 -18.53 20.16
C GLU A 149 -3.81 -19.42 19.84
N GLY A 150 -2.78 -18.86 19.20
CA GLY A 150 -1.57 -19.57 18.78
C GLY A 150 -1.37 -19.59 17.28
N GLU A 151 -0.36 -20.34 16.85
CA GLU A 151 -0.03 -20.49 15.44
C GLU A 151 -0.98 -21.45 14.74
N ARG A 152 -1.43 -21.10 13.53
CA ARG A 152 -2.21 -21.96 12.65
C ARG A 152 -1.90 -21.74 11.18
N VAL A 153 -2.22 -22.74 10.36
CA VAL A 153 -2.14 -22.64 8.89
C VAL A 153 -3.53 -22.38 8.33
N GLU A 154 -3.65 -21.37 7.48
CA GLU A 154 -4.89 -21.04 6.80
C GLU A 154 -4.69 -20.92 5.30
N ASN A 155 -5.63 -21.46 4.51
CA ASN A 155 -5.58 -21.44 3.06
C ASN A 155 -5.96 -20.06 2.53
N PHE A 156 -5.17 -19.58 1.57
CA PHE A 156 -5.45 -18.38 0.78
C PHE A 156 -4.99 -18.60 -0.65
N ASP A 157 -5.79 -18.19 -1.60
CA ASP A 157 -5.43 -18.16 -3.02
C ASP A 157 -4.63 -16.91 -3.36
N ARG A 158 -4.90 -15.81 -2.64
CA ARG A 158 -4.22 -14.53 -2.78
C ARG A 158 -4.02 -13.81 -1.46
N ILE A 159 -2.93 -13.05 -1.42
CA ILE A 159 -2.67 -12.06 -0.37
C ILE A 159 -2.42 -10.71 -1.01
N TYR A 160 -3.11 -9.68 -0.53
CA TYR A 160 -2.87 -8.29 -0.87
C TYR A 160 -2.23 -7.55 0.30
N LEU A 161 -1.04 -6.98 0.06
CA LEU A 161 -0.31 -6.21 1.06
C LEU A 161 -0.79 -4.76 1.04
N ALA A 162 -1.34 -4.30 2.16
CA ALA A 162 -1.80 -2.93 2.41
C ALA A 162 -1.11 -2.33 3.64
N ILE A 163 0.19 -2.58 3.77
CA ILE A 163 1.00 -2.23 4.95
C ILE A 163 1.68 -0.86 4.85
N GLY A 164 1.19 -0.02 3.94
CA GLY A 164 1.67 1.33 3.72
C GLY A 164 2.74 1.43 2.64
N SER A 165 3.12 2.67 2.37
CA SER A 165 4.16 3.03 1.42
C SER A 165 5.07 4.11 2.02
N ARG A 166 6.18 4.37 1.36
CA ARG A 166 7.15 5.39 1.74
C ARG A 166 7.45 6.31 0.55
N PRO A 167 7.96 7.53 0.80
CA PRO A 167 8.36 8.43 -0.27
C PRO A 167 9.43 7.82 -1.17
N ALA A 168 9.36 8.11 -2.47
CA ALA A 168 10.44 7.82 -3.40
C ALA A 168 11.48 8.95 -3.32
N ASN A 169 12.61 8.71 -2.65
CA ASN A 169 13.59 9.74 -2.35
C ASN A 169 14.52 10.12 -3.51
N ARG A 170 14.24 9.68 -4.75
CA ARG A 170 15.11 9.97 -5.89
C ARG A 170 15.29 11.47 -6.11
N ILE A 171 14.19 12.25 -6.04
CA ILE A 171 14.25 13.71 -6.26
C ILE A 171 15.05 14.41 -5.17
N VAL A 172 14.93 13.93 -3.93
CA VAL A 172 15.66 14.48 -2.78
C VAL A 172 17.15 14.12 -2.86
N SER A 173 17.48 12.85 -3.16
CA SER A 173 18.86 12.38 -3.26
C SER A 173 19.64 13.02 -4.42
N THR A 174 18.94 13.53 -5.43
CA THR A 174 19.55 14.22 -6.60
C THR A 174 19.49 15.73 -6.50
N THR A 175 18.94 16.29 -5.41
CA THR A 175 18.78 17.73 -5.22
C THR A 175 19.44 18.16 -3.91
N ALA A 176 20.50 18.95 -3.99
CA ALA A 176 21.19 19.45 -2.81
C ALA A 176 20.30 20.37 -1.97
N GLY A 177 20.43 20.27 -0.63
CA GLY A 177 19.79 21.16 0.33
C GLY A 177 18.37 20.78 0.75
N ILE A 178 17.81 19.67 0.25
CA ILE A 178 16.55 19.11 0.75
C ILE A 178 16.89 17.95 1.69
N GLU A 179 16.48 18.06 2.95
CA GLU A 179 16.66 17.01 3.95
C GLU A 179 15.38 16.18 4.11
N VAL A 180 15.59 14.94 4.53
CA VAL A 180 14.52 14.02 4.94
C VAL A 180 14.72 13.57 6.39
N ASP A 181 13.66 13.06 6.98
CA ASP A 181 13.72 12.39 8.28
C ASP A 181 14.26 10.94 8.14
N GLU A 182 14.33 10.22 9.26
CA GLU A 182 14.81 8.84 9.33
C GLU A 182 13.95 7.85 8.50
N LYS A 183 12.70 8.20 8.21
CA LYS A 183 11.75 7.41 7.42
C LYS A 183 11.74 7.81 5.95
N GLY A 184 12.45 8.88 5.59
CA GLY A 184 12.54 9.39 4.22
C GLY A 184 11.49 10.44 3.85
N TYR A 185 10.72 10.96 4.82
CA TYR A 185 9.80 12.08 4.58
C TYR A 185 10.56 13.40 4.51
N VAL A 186 10.11 14.29 3.62
CA VAL A 186 10.75 15.61 3.45
C VAL A 186 10.51 16.46 4.69
N LYS A 187 11.60 16.97 5.27
CA LYS A 187 11.51 17.91 6.39
C LYS A 187 10.98 19.26 5.93
N VAL A 188 9.94 19.72 6.57
CA VAL A 188 9.34 21.04 6.33
C VAL A 188 9.26 21.86 7.61
N VAL A 189 9.18 23.17 7.47
CA VAL A 189 8.97 24.11 8.56
C VAL A 189 7.52 24.58 8.56
N ASP A 190 6.98 24.88 9.74
CA ASP A 190 5.60 25.34 9.89
C ASP A 190 5.35 26.73 9.27
N ARG A 191 6.40 27.55 9.20
CA ARG A 191 6.30 28.91 8.65
C ARG A 191 7.57 29.29 7.88
N PRO A 192 7.46 29.71 6.62
CA PRO A 192 6.25 29.63 5.79
C PRO A 192 5.84 28.16 5.56
N PHE A 193 4.56 27.92 5.56
CA PHE A 193 3.98 26.57 5.56
C PHE A 193 4.54 25.69 4.44
N GLY A 194 5.05 24.51 4.83
CA GLY A 194 5.57 23.52 3.90
C GLY A 194 6.90 23.86 3.25
N MET A 195 7.61 24.92 3.67
CA MET A 195 8.95 25.18 3.14
C MET A 195 9.92 24.09 3.62
N THR A 196 10.64 23.50 2.66
CA THR A 196 11.68 22.51 2.96
C THR A 196 12.94 23.18 3.50
N THR A 197 13.97 22.40 3.82
CA THR A 197 15.29 22.93 4.20
C THR A 197 15.98 23.72 3.07
N ARG A 198 15.48 23.61 1.83
CA ARG A 198 15.95 24.37 0.68
C ARG A 198 15.01 25.55 0.39
N ARG A 199 15.56 26.78 0.42
CA ARG A 199 14.81 28.00 0.13
C ARG A 199 14.14 27.94 -1.25
N GLY A 200 12.87 28.34 -1.32
CA GLY A 200 12.07 28.36 -2.53
C GLY A 200 11.49 26.98 -2.92
N VAL A 201 11.77 25.93 -2.14
CA VAL A 201 11.19 24.61 -2.35
C VAL A 201 10.24 24.29 -1.20
N PHE A 202 9.01 23.96 -1.55
CA PHE A 202 7.92 23.62 -0.63
C PHE A 202 7.51 22.17 -0.83
N ALA A 203 7.03 21.51 0.22
CA ALA A 203 6.50 20.18 0.12
C ALA A 203 5.20 20.04 0.94
N GLY A 204 4.30 19.14 0.51
CA GLY A 204 3.04 18.87 1.18
C GLY A 204 2.40 17.56 0.71
N GLY A 205 1.34 17.13 1.40
CA GLY A 205 0.74 15.81 1.20
C GLY A 205 1.58 14.70 1.81
N ASP A 206 1.41 13.45 1.33
CA ASP A 206 2.03 12.25 1.93
C ASP A 206 3.57 12.20 1.83
N VAL A 207 4.22 13.21 1.27
CA VAL A 207 5.69 13.26 1.17
C VAL A 207 6.35 13.89 2.41
N VAL A 208 5.57 14.51 3.31
CA VAL A 208 6.00 15.19 4.54
C VAL A 208 5.48 14.50 5.79
#